data_a84f5b005410af3784c4d7ed3826cee6
#
_entry.id   a84f5b005410af3784c4d7ed3826cee6
#
_cell.length_a   1.000
_cell.length_b   1.000
_cell.length_c   1.000
_cell.angle_alpha   90.00
_cell.angle_beta   90.00
_cell.angle_gamma   90.00
#
_symmetry.space_group_name_H-M   'P 1'
#
loop_
_entity.id
_entity.type
_entity.pdbx_description
1 polymer ?
#
loop_
_entity_poly.entity_id
_entity_poly.type
_entity_poly.pdbx_seq_one_letter_code
_entity_poly.pdbx_strand_id
1 'polypeptide(L)'
;MDIYIVQPGDTVFEIARRYGISESRLIYDNQLEADGTLVVGQALLIRIPELIHQVEAGETLQMVAERYGVSLRLLYQNNSYLLERNYLVEGESLVIRYTEVSEGRQYVVGYAYPFVAQRILREALLYIDELLVFSYGFTLEGVLIPPVNEAYLIDEAKLFGVSPILVLTPFSADGRFNNYLVKQVVSEEQVQERLILSRLVDTFSSRILYPMLLLSGNHSIAVV
;
A
#
# COMPACT_ATOMS: atom_id res chain seq x y z
N MET A 1 19.08 -9.16 9.70
CA MET A 1 18.01 -10.20 9.51
C MET A 1 18.70 -11.56 9.52
N ASP A 2 18.31 -12.45 10.44
CA ASP A 2 18.85 -13.80 10.55
C ASP A 2 17.76 -14.84 10.33
N ILE A 3 18.12 -16.01 9.85
CA ILE A 3 17.24 -17.16 9.74
C ILE A 3 17.68 -18.19 10.77
N TYR A 4 16.76 -18.54 11.67
CA TYR A 4 16.97 -19.57 12.67
C TYR A 4 16.20 -20.84 12.27
N ILE A 5 16.87 -21.99 12.34
CA ILE A 5 16.24 -23.30 12.11
C ILE A 5 15.91 -23.94 13.44
N VAL A 6 14.64 -24.19 13.69
CA VAL A 6 14.13 -24.78 14.94
C VAL A 6 14.77 -26.14 15.20
N GLN A 7 15.34 -26.31 16.41
CA GLN A 7 15.97 -27.52 16.88
C GLN A 7 15.03 -28.31 17.81
N PRO A 8 15.28 -29.61 18.03
CA PRO A 8 14.53 -30.37 19.01
C PRO A 8 14.62 -29.76 20.42
N GLY A 9 13.48 -29.50 21.04
CA GLY A 9 13.37 -28.89 22.36
C GLY A 9 13.30 -27.37 22.39
N ASP A 10 13.43 -26.70 21.25
CA ASP A 10 13.26 -25.24 21.19
C ASP A 10 11.83 -24.81 21.52
N THR A 11 11.74 -23.68 22.20
CA THR A 11 10.48 -22.97 22.45
C THR A 11 10.56 -21.53 21.93
N VAL A 12 9.41 -20.92 21.62
CA VAL A 12 9.35 -19.50 21.25
C VAL A 12 10.02 -18.63 22.32
N PHE A 13 9.78 -18.93 23.61
CA PHE A 13 10.37 -18.22 24.73
C PHE A 13 11.91 -18.24 24.69
N GLU A 14 12.52 -19.42 24.53
CA GLU A 14 13.97 -19.56 24.56
C GLU A 14 14.63 -18.91 23.34
N ILE A 15 14.02 -19.05 22.16
CA ILE A 15 14.50 -18.40 20.94
C ILE A 15 14.40 -16.88 21.09
N ALA A 16 13.24 -16.34 21.48
CA ALA A 16 13.04 -14.92 21.67
C ALA A 16 14.05 -14.34 22.68
N ARG A 17 14.26 -15.03 23.81
CA ARG A 17 15.24 -14.63 24.83
C ARG A 17 16.68 -14.63 24.28
N ARG A 18 17.05 -15.63 23.48
CA ARG A 18 18.39 -15.73 22.86
C ARG A 18 18.70 -14.52 22.00
N TYR A 19 17.72 -14.02 21.25
CA TYR A 19 17.89 -12.89 20.34
C TYR A 19 17.47 -11.53 20.93
N GLY A 20 17.02 -11.48 22.18
CA GLY A 20 16.63 -10.24 22.84
C GLY A 20 15.38 -9.57 22.27
N ILE A 21 14.46 -10.36 21.70
CA ILE A 21 13.17 -9.93 21.18
C ILE A 21 12.02 -10.48 22.05
N SER A 22 10.82 -9.93 21.91
CA SER A 22 9.64 -10.47 22.60
C SER A 22 9.10 -11.72 21.90
N GLU A 23 8.48 -12.62 22.66
CA GLU A 23 7.80 -13.81 22.11
C GLU A 23 6.70 -13.41 21.12
N SER A 24 5.88 -12.42 21.49
CA SER A 24 4.83 -11.91 20.62
C SER A 24 5.36 -11.40 19.29
N ARG A 25 6.55 -10.78 19.28
CA ARG A 25 7.20 -10.34 18.06
C ARG A 25 7.65 -11.53 17.21
N LEU A 26 8.28 -12.53 17.83
CA LEU A 26 8.72 -13.73 17.11
C LEU A 26 7.54 -14.49 16.50
N ILE A 27 6.45 -14.63 17.24
CA ILE A 27 5.19 -15.23 16.78
C ILE A 27 4.65 -14.44 15.59
N TYR A 28 4.56 -13.12 15.73
CA TYR A 28 3.97 -12.26 14.73
C TYR A 28 4.78 -12.21 13.42
N ASP A 29 6.10 -11.95 13.51
CA ASP A 29 6.97 -11.82 12.34
C ASP A 29 7.05 -13.13 11.52
N ASN A 30 6.74 -14.26 12.16
CA ASN A 30 6.75 -15.60 11.53
C ASN A 30 5.36 -16.20 11.30
N GLN A 31 4.29 -15.45 11.60
CA GLN A 31 2.90 -15.93 11.46
C GLN A 31 2.66 -17.28 12.14
N LEU A 32 3.27 -17.46 13.32
CA LEU A 32 3.09 -18.67 14.11
C LEU A 32 1.69 -18.71 14.73
N GLU A 33 1.22 -19.91 15.08
CA GLU A 33 0.01 -20.06 15.86
C GLU A 33 0.15 -19.33 17.20
N ALA A 34 -0.96 -18.84 17.75
CA ALA A 34 -0.96 -18.02 18.97
C ALA A 34 -0.39 -18.76 20.20
N ASP A 35 -0.42 -20.08 20.19
CA ASP A 35 0.16 -20.94 21.23
C ASP A 35 1.68 -21.11 21.10
N GLY A 36 2.28 -20.56 20.04
CA GLY A 36 3.71 -20.63 19.79
C GLY A 36 4.21 -22.02 19.39
N THR A 37 3.37 -22.88 18.86
CA THR A 37 3.79 -24.21 18.39
C THR A 37 4.86 -24.12 17.31
N LEU A 38 5.99 -24.80 17.53
CA LEU A 38 7.13 -24.87 16.59
C LEU A 38 7.30 -26.29 16.06
N VAL A 39 7.75 -26.37 14.81
CA VAL A 39 8.09 -27.63 14.16
C VAL A 39 9.61 -27.73 13.98
N VAL A 40 10.22 -28.84 14.39
CA VAL A 40 11.65 -29.05 14.20
C VAL A 40 12.01 -28.98 12.71
N GLY A 41 13.03 -28.18 12.39
CA GLY A 41 13.44 -27.87 11.02
C GLY A 41 12.70 -26.67 10.39
N GLN A 42 11.71 -26.08 11.07
CA GLN A 42 11.06 -24.85 10.62
C GLN A 42 12.06 -23.70 10.59
N ALA A 43 12.03 -22.90 9.52
CA ALA A 43 12.83 -21.68 9.41
C ALA A 43 12.06 -20.52 10.05
N LEU A 44 12.69 -19.81 10.97
CA LEU A 44 12.15 -18.61 11.60
C LEU A 44 12.96 -17.38 11.18
N LEU A 45 12.26 -16.33 10.78
CA LEU A 45 12.84 -15.03 10.55
C LEU A 45 13.08 -14.32 11.88
N ILE A 46 14.35 -13.96 12.15
CA ILE A 46 14.73 -13.20 13.33
C ILE A 46 15.05 -11.77 12.91
N ARG A 47 14.24 -10.82 13.38
CA ARG A 47 14.41 -9.38 13.14
C ARG A 47 14.69 -8.70 14.48
N ILE A 48 15.89 -8.10 14.60
CA ILE A 48 16.31 -7.41 15.82
C ILE A 48 16.07 -5.92 15.64
N PRO A 49 15.16 -5.30 16.43
CA PRO A 49 14.93 -3.87 16.37
C PRO A 49 16.18 -3.07 16.76
N GLU A 50 16.50 -2.04 16.00
CA GLU A 50 17.53 -1.05 16.36
C GLU A 50 16.96 0.01 17.28
N LEU A 51 15.73 0.44 17.01
CA LEU A 51 15.06 1.52 17.74
C LEU A 51 13.61 1.15 18.02
N ILE A 52 13.25 1.20 19.31
CA ILE A 52 11.91 0.94 19.81
C ILE A 52 11.41 2.19 20.54
N HIS A 53 10.14 2.53 20.36
CA HIS A 53 9.44 3.57 21.09
C HIS A 53 8.41 2.94 22.05
N GLN A 54 8.35 3.43 23.28
CA GLN A 54 7.28 3.10 24.23
C GLN A 54 6.19 4.16 24.09
N VAL A 55 4.98 3.72 23.75
CA VAL A 55 3.84 4.62 23.53
C VAL A 55 3.46 5.34 24.84
N GLU A 56 3.39 6.66 24.77
CA GLU A 56 2.91 7.51 25.87
C GLU A 56 1.39 7.73 25.78
N ALA A 57 0.79 8.14 26.88
CA ALA A 57 -0.64 8.42 26.92
C ALA A 57 -1.07 9.46 25.90
N GLY A 58 -2.05 9.14 25.06
CA GLY A 58 -2.62 10.03 24.06
C GLY A 58 -1.81 10.19 22.77
N GLU A 59 -0.70 9.45 22.61
CA GLU A 59 0.05 9.47 21.34
C GLU A 59 -0.71 8.80 20.20
N THR A 60 -0.49 9.32 19.02
CA THR A 60 -0.96 8.74 17.75
C THR A 60 0.21 8.27 16.91
N LEU A 61 -0.04 7.35 15.96
CA LEU A 61 0.99 6.93 14.99
C LEU A 61 1.58 8.11 14.22
N GLN A 62 0.77 9.12 13.91
CA GLN A 62 1.25 10.32 13.22
C GLN A 62 2.26 11.09 14.09
N MET A 63 1.97 11.28 15.39
CA MET A 63 2.88 11.96 16.32
C MET A 63 4.20 11.20 16.46
N VAL A 64 4.14 9.86 16.55
CA VAL A 64 5.34 9.03 16.61
C VAL A 64 6.15 9.12 15.31
N ALA A 65 5.48 9.06 14.14
CA ALA A 65 6.13 9.21 12.84
C ALA A 65 6.88 10.54 12.73
N GLU A 66 6.24 11.65 13.12
CA GLU A 66 6.84 12.98 13.12
C GLU A 66 8.01 13.09 14.10
N ARG A 67 7.87 12.56 15.32
CA ARG A 67 8.92 12.55 16.36
C ARG A 67 10.22 11.90 15.85
N TYR A 68 10.11 10.80 15.12
CA TYR A 68 11.27 10.06 14.63
C TYR A 68 11.66 10.36 13.18
N GLY A 69 10.91 11.22 12.48
CA GLY A 69 11.17 11.58 11.08
C GLY A 69 11.00 10.39 10.13
N VAL A 70 10.08 9.48 10.43
CA VAL A 70 9.76 8.31 9.60
C VAL A 70 8.37 8.42 8.99
N SER A 71 8.12 7.72 7.89
CA SER A 71 6.78 7.69 7.29
C SER A 71 5.82 6.79 8.08
N LEU A 72 4.53 7.10 8.06
CA LEU A 72 3.49 6.20 8.59
C LEU A 72 3.57 4.82 7.95
N ARG A 73 3.85 4.76 6.64
CA ARG A 73 4.05 3.51 5.91
C ARG A 73 5.13 2.65 6.56
N LEU A 74 6.29 3.23 6.89
CA LEU A 74 7.38 2.50 7.55
C LEU A 74 6.97 2.02 8.95
N LEU A 75 6.27 2.84 9.73
CA LEU A 75 5.75 2.41 11.03
C LEU A 75 4.79 1.22 10.91
N TYR A 76 3.87 1.25 9.93
CA TYR A 76 3.00 0.12 9.67
C TYR A 76 3.76 -1.11 9.15
N GLN A 77 4.75 -0.95 8.27
CA GLN A 77 5.60 -2.06 7.82
C GLN A 77 6.32 -2.75 8.98
N ASN A 78 6.79 -1.97 9.95
CA ASN A 78 7.48 -2.49 11.12
C ASN A 78 6.53 -3.03 12.21
N ASN A 79 5.25 -2.63 12.17
CA ASN A 79 4.23 -2.96 13.17
C ASN A 79 2.88 -3.26 12.49
N SER A 80 2.87 -4.18 11.53
CA SER A 80 1.72 -4.41 10.63
C SER A 80 0.45 -4.89 11.35
N TYR A 81 0.56 -5.41 12.59
CA TYR A 81 -0.60 -5.67 13.46
C TYR A 81 -1.45 -4.41 13.73
N LEU A 82 -0.87 -3.21 13.57
CA LEU A 82 -1.58 -1.93 13.70
C LEU A 82 -2.54 -1.65 12.53
N LEU A 83 -2.45 -2.39 11.41
CA LEU A 83 -3.41 -2.26 10.31
C LEU A 83 -4.83 -2.68 10.71
N GLU A 84 -4.95 -3.54 11.71
CA GLU A 84 -6.25 -4.02 12.23
C GLU A 84 -6.90 -3.01 13.20
N ARG A 85 -6.12 -2.01 13.64
CA ARG A 85 -6.59 -0.96 14.55
C ARG A 85 -5.91 0.37 14.22
N ASN A 86 -6.60 1.47 14.51
CA ASN A 86 -6.10 2.83 14.23
C ASN A 86 -5.73 3.60 15.51
N TYR A 87 -5.50 2.91 16.60
CA TYR A 87 -5.13 3.51 17.90
C TYR A 87 -3.93 2.79 18.50
N LEU A 88 -3.19 3.51 19.34
CA LEU A 88 -2.09 3.00 20.15
C LEU A 88 -2.55 2.77 21.59
N VAL A 89 -1.88 1.84 22.25
CA VAL A 89 -2.10 1.55 23.67
C VAL A 89 -0.91 2.06 24.47
N GLU A 90 -1.16 2.82 25.54
CA GLU A 90 -0.09 3.30 26.43
C GLU A 90 0.77 2.13 26.95
N GLY A 91 2.08 2.32 26.92
CA GLY A 91 3.06 1.31 27.30
C GLY A 91 3.35 0.26 26.22
N GLU A 92 2.69 0.32 25.08
CA GLU A 92 2.98 -0.55 23.95
C GLU A 92 4.33 -0.22 23.31
N SER A 93 5.03 -1.26 22.85
CA SER A 93 6.34 -1.12 22.18
C SER A 93 6.17 -1.08 20.68
N LEU A 94 6.55 0.03 20.05
CA LEU A 94 6.58 0.18 18.60
C LEU A 94 8.00 0.07 18.07
N VAL A 95 8.22 -0.74 17.05
CA VAL A 95 9.48 -0.76 16.32
C VAL A 95 9.51 0.40 15.34
N ILE A 96 10.45 1.30 15.55
CA ILE A 96 10.68 2.45 14.66
C ILE A 96 11.60 2.06 13.52
N ARG A 97 12.67 1.31 13.81
CA ARG A 97 13.66 0.92 12.82
C ARG A 97 14.31 -0.42 13.19
N TYR A 98 14.67 -1.17 12.15
CA TYR A 98 15.53 -2.34 12.23
C TYR A 98 16.95 -2.01 11.72
N THR A 99 17.93 -2.79 12.15
CA THR A 99 19.35 -2.66 11.75
C THR A 99 19.57 -2.98 10.26
N GLU A 100 18.57 -3.47 9.58
CA GLU A 100 18.66 -3.95 8.21
C GLU A 100 18.87 -2.83 7.20
N VAL A 101 19.87 -2.99 6.33
CA VAL A 101 20.10 -2.12 5.18
C VAL A 101 19.35 -2.70 3.99
N SER A 102 18.53 -1.89 3.34
CA SER A 102 17.87 -2.29 2.09
C SER A 102 18.92 -2.45 0.98
N GLU A 103 18.96 -3.62 0.34
CA GLU A 103 19.86 -3.89 -0.79
C GLU A 103 19.40 -3.29 -2.12
N GLY A 104 18.24 -2.62 -2.12
CA GLY A 104 17.67 -1.97 -3.30
C GLY A 104 16.20 -1.62 -3.13
N ARG A 105 15.67 -0.89 -4.10
CA ARG A 105 14.25 -0.54 -4.17
C ARG A 105 13.67 -1.10 -5.45
N GLN A 106 12.61 -1.87 -5.34
CA GLN A 106 11.77 -2.24 -6.47
C GLN A 106 10.60 -1.27 -6.55
N TYR A 107 10.25 -0.87 -7.78
CA TYR A 107 9.07 -0.07 -8.04
C TYR A 107 7.90 -1.00 -8.31
N VAL A 108 6.86 -0.91 -7.48
CA VAL A 108 5.73 -1.83 -7.51
C VAL A 108 4.44 -1.05 -7.76
N VAL A 109 3.67 -1.50 -8.73
CA VAL A 109 2.38 -0.93 -9.10
C VAL A 109 1.27 -1.93 -8.77
N GLY A 110 0.23 -1.45 -8.09
CA GLY A 110 -0.92 -2.28 -7.72
C GLY A 110 -2.22 -1.76 -8.31
N TYR A 111 -3.16 -2.67 -8.63
CA TYR A 111 -4.52 -2.34 -9.05
C TYR A 111 -5.50 -2.51 -7.89
N ALA A 112 -6.43 -1.58 -7.71
CA ALA A 112 -7.53 -1.74 -6.77
C ALA A 112 -8.88 -1.53 -7.43
N TYR A 113 -9.79 -2.48 -7.18
CA TYR A 113 -11.21 -2.32 -7.49
C TYR A 113 -11.90 -1.52 -6.37
N PRO A 114 -12.97 -0.77 -6.68
CA PRO A 114 -13.69 0.07 -5.70
C PRO A 114 -14.29 -0.70 -4.51
N PHE A 115 -14.43 -2.00 -4.64
CA PHE A 115 -15.00 -2.90 -3.62
C PHE A 115 -13.94 -3.68 -2.81
N VAL A 116 -12.65 -3.36 -2.96
CA VAL A 116 -11.59 -4.00 -2.18
C VAL A 116 -11.80 -3.74 -0.68
N ALA A 117 -11.65 -4.78 0.13
CA ALA A 117 -11.73 -4.65 1.58
C ALA A 117 -10.58 -3.78 2.11
N GLN A 118 -10.88 -2.91 3.08
CA GLN A 118 -9.90 -1.95 3.64
C GLN A 118 -8.63 -2.64 4.14
N ARG A 119 -8.75 -3.76 4.83
CA ARG A 119 -7.61 -4.52 5.32
C ARG A 119 -6.67 -4.94 4.19
N ILE A 120 -7.24 -5.52 3.12
CA ILE A 120 -6.46 -5.97 1.95
C ILE A 120 -5.78 -4.78 1.26
N LEU A 121 -6.51 -3.67 1.10
CA LEU A 121 -5.96 -2.45 0.51
C LEU A 121 -4.77 -1.94 1.34
N ARG A 122 -4.93 -1.77 2.64
CA ARG A 122 -3.88 -1.27 3.53
C ARG A 122 -2.65 -2.18 3.58
N GLU A 123 -2.85 -3.49 3.62
CA GLU A 123 -1.74 -4.46 3.52
C GLU A 123 -0.95 -4.28 2.21
N ALA A 124 -1.65 -4.14 1.07
CA ALA A 124 -1.01 -3.91 -0.22
C ALA A 124 -0.29 -2.56 -0.30
N LEU A 125 -0.89 -1.48 0.25
CA LEU A 125 -0.31 -0.13 0.26
C LEU A 125 1.04 -0.04 0.99
N LEU A 126 1.37 -1.00 1.84
CA LEU A 126 2.70 -1.07 2.46
C LEU A 126 3.81 -1.34 1.44
N TYR A 127 3.52 -2.00 0.33
CA TYR A 127 4.54 -2.55 -0.57
C TYR A 127 4.48 -2.03 -2.01
N ILE A 128 3.49 -1.18 -2.35
CA ILE A 128 3.34 -0.58 -3.68
C ILE A 128 3.74 0.89 -3.67
N ASP A 129 4.17 1.41 -4.80
CA ASP A 129 4.52 2.81 -5.02
C ASP A 129 3.41 3.59 -5.72
N GLU A 130 2.64 2.92 -6.57
CA GLU A 130 1.48 3.47 -7.26
C GLU A 130 0.26 2.57 -7.10
N LEU A 131 -0.90 3.18 -6.87
CA LEU A 131 -2.20 2.53 -6.83
C LEU A 131 -3.00 2.93 -8.06
N LEU A 132 -3.26 1.98 -8.95
CA LEU A 132 -4.13 2.14 -10.10
C LEU A 132 -5.58 1.95 -9.67
N VAL A 133 -6.36 3.05 -9.66
CA VAL A 133 -7.78 3.01 -9.30
C VAL A 133 -8.59 2.51 -10.50
N PHE A 134 -9.09 1.29 -10.44
CA PHE A 134 -9.80 0.64 -11.53
C PHE A 134 -11.32 0.79 -11.32
N SER A 135 -12.05 1.46 -12.20
CA SER A 135 -11.60 2.26 -13.30
C SER A 135 -12.61 3.39 -13.60
N TYR A 136 -12.12 4.41 -14.25
CA TYR A 136 -12.95 5.51 -14.73
C TYR A 136 -13.48 5.21 -16.10
N GLY A 137 -14.79 5.34 -16.28
CA GLY A 137 -15.43 5.44 -17.59
C GLY A 137 -15.33 6.88 -18.12
N PHE A 138 -15.76 7.08 -19.34
CA PHE A 138 -15.89 8.42 -19.93
C PHE A 138 -16.97 8.46 -21.01
N THR A 139 -17.53 9.67 -21.25
CA THR A 139 -18.51 9.91 -22.29
C THR A 139 -17.83 10.27 -23.62
N LEU A 140 -18.61 10.33 -24.70
CA LEU A 140 -18.13 10.80 -26.02
C LEU A 140 -17.66 12.26 -26.00
N GLU A 141 -18.19 13.06 -25.10
CA GLU A 141 -17.85 14.47 -24.90
C GLU A 141 -16.59 14.65 -24.02
N GLY A 142 -15.99 13.56 -23.52
CA GLY A 142 -14.81 13.61 -22.67
C GLY A 142 -15.11 13.89 -21.19
N VAL A 143 -16.31 13.59 -20.70
CA VAL A 143 -16.64 13.70 -19.27
C VAL A 143 -16.31 12.40 -18.57
N LEU A 144 -15.51 12.47 -17.49
CA LEU A 144 -15.15 11.31 -16.68
C LEU A 144 -16.33 10.78 -15.86
N ILE A 145 -16.44 9.46 -15.79
CA ILE A 145 -17.38 8.73 -14.95
C ILE A 145 -16.58 8.02 -13.87
N PRO A 146 -16.52 8.57 -12.64
CA PRO A 146 -15.72 7.98 -11.58
C PRO A 146 -16.32 6.66 -11.08
N PRO A 147 -15.48 5.73 -10.60
CA PRO A 147 -15.96 4.55 -9.92
C PRO A 147 -16.58 4.91 -8.56
N VAL A 148 -17.46 4.05 -8.07
CA VAL A 148 -17.96 4.16 -6.69
C VAL A 148 -16.81 4.06 -5.70
N ASN A 149 -16.91 4.77 -4.56
CA ASN A 149 -15.88 4.79 -3.51
C ASN A 149 -14.47 5.28 -3.95
N GLU A 150 -14.38 6.04 -5.04
CA GLU A 150 -13.15 6.64 -5.53
C GLU A 150 -12.37 7.35 -4.41
N ALA A 151 -13.06 8.24 -3.68
CA ALA A 151 -12.46 9.05 -2.63
C ALA A 151 -11.76 8.17 -1.57
N TYR A 152 -12.41 7.06 -1.18
CA TYR A 152 -11.84 6.12 -0.23
C TYR A 152 -10.49 5.53 -0.71
N LEU A 153 -10.38 5.09 -1.97
CA LEU A 153 -9.13 4.52 -2.51
C LEU A 153 -8.02 5.56 -2.56
N ILE A 154 -8.36 6.78 -2.96
CA ILE A 154 -7.42 7.90 -3.08
C ILE A 154 -6.92 8.33 -1.70
N ASP A 155 -7.81 8.47 -0.72
CA ASP A 155 -7.47 8.92 0.63
C ASP A 155 -6.59 7.88 1.34
N GLU A 156 -6.90 6.59 1.22
CA GLU A 156 -6.06 5.52 1.76
C GLU A 156 -4.67 5.51 1.08
N ALA A 157 -4.60 5.62 -0.25
CA ALA A 157 -3.31 5.69 -0.94
C ALA A 157 -2.47 6.87 -0.45
N LYS A 158 -3.05 8.06 -0.37
CA LYS A 158 -2.37 9.27 0.13
C LYS A 158 -1.89 9.13 1.58
N LEU A 159 -2.70 8.51 2.44
CA LEU A 159 -2.34 8.27 3.84
C LEU A 159 -1.05 7.45 3.96
N PHE A 160 -0.86 6.47 3.08
CA PHE A 160 0.34 5.63 3.04
C PHE A 160 1.47 6.20 2.15
N GLY A 161 1.31 7.39 1.58
CA GLY A 161 2.30 8.00 0.68
C GLY A 161 2.43 7.26 -0.66
N VAL A 162 1.38 6.57 -1.09
CA VAL A 162 1.27 5.89 -2.38
C VAL A 162 0.59 6.82 -3.37
N SER A 163 1.11 6.90 -4.59
CA SER A 163 0.56 7.77 -5.64
C SER A 163 -0.67 7.11 -6.27
N PRO A 164 -1.88 7.70 -6.15
CA PRO A 164 -3.04 7.19 -6.86
C PRO A 164 -2.94 7.54 -8.35
N ILE A 165 -3.20 6.57 -9.22
CA ILE A 165 -3.17 6.71 -10.67
C ILE A 165 -4.57 6.44 -11.21
N LEU A 166 -5.04 7.35 -12.07
CA LEU A 166 -6.33 7.21 -12.75
C LEU A 166 -6.20 6.25 -13.93
N VAL A 167 -7.02 5.19 -13.94
CA VAL A 167 -7.12 4.23 -15.04
C VAL A 167 -8.39 4.51 -15.84
N LEU A 168 -8.24 4.85 -17.12
CA LEU A 168 -9.36 5.02 -18.03
C LEU A 168 -9.70 3.69 -18.70
N THR A 169 -10.95 3.31 -18.68
CA THR A 169 -11.48 2.20 -19.46
C THR A 169 -12.63 2.67 -20.32
N PRO A 170 -12.77 2.17 -21.54
CA PRO A 170 -13.83 2.60 -22.45
C PRO A 170 -15.19 1.97 -22.06
N PHE A 171 -15.59 2.17 -20.81
CA PHE A 171 -16.95 1.84 -20.36
C PHE A 171 -17.85 3.05 -20.55
N SER A 172 -18.95 2.82 -21.26
CA SER A 172 -20.05 3.79 -21.34
C SER A 172 -20.82 3.84 -20.01
N ALA A 173 -21.68 4.86 -19.85
CA ALA A 173 -22.44 5.06 -18.61
C ALA A 173 -23.33 3.88 -18.20
N ASP A 174 -23.67 2.99 -19.15
CA ASP A 174 -24.42 1.75 -18.91
C ASP A 174 -23.49 0.57 -18.48
N GLY A 175 -22.19 0.82 -18.27
CA GLY A 175 -21.20 -0.18 -17.85
C GLY A 175 -20.76 -1.14 -18.94
N ARG A 176 -21.06 -0.88 -20.21
CA ARG A 176 -20.64 -1.72 -21.32
C ARG A 176 -19.35 -1.22 -21.95
N PHE A 177 -18.53 -2.19 -22.36
CA PHE A 177 -17.31 -1.88 -23.10
C PHE A 177 -17.64 -1.33 -24.50
N ASN A 178 -17.09 -0.16 -24.83
CA ASN A 178 -17.38 0.54 -26.09
C ASN A 178 -16.11 1.04 -26.79
N ASN A 179 -15.64 0.30 -27.77
CA ASN A 179 -14.45 0.65 -28.54
C ASN A 179 -14.57 1.98 -29.32
N TYR A 180 -15.80 2.46 -29.58
CA TYR A 180 -16.02 3.73 -30.24
C TYR A 180 -15.55 4.90 -29.38
N LEU A 181 -15.67 4.79 -28.05
CA LEU A 181 -15.15 5.79 -27.10
C LEU A 181 -13.65 5.97 -27.25
N VAL A 182 -12.89 4.87 -27.39
CA VAL A 182 -11.43 4.95 -27.61
C VAL A 182 -11.12 5.69 -28.89
N LYS A 183 -11.81 5.33 -29.99
CA LYS A 183 -11.63 6.00 -31.27
C LYS A 183 -11.89 7.51 -31.16
N GLN A 184 -12.94 7.90 -30.47
CA GLN A 184 -13.31 9.30 -30.30
C GLN A 184 -12.21 10.07 -29.55
N VAL A 185 -11.76 9.53 -28.40
CA VAL A 185 -10.68 10.15 -27.61
C VAL A 185 -9.39 10.30 -28.42
N VAL A 186 -9.03 9.28 -29.22
CA VAL A 186 -7.81 9.32 -30.03
C VAL A 186 -7.89 10.33 -31.18
N SER A 187 -9.07 10.50 -31.75
CA SER A 187 -9.26 11.31 -32.95
C SER A 187 -9.57 12.79 -32.67
N GLU A 188 -10.01 13.14 -31.45
CA GLU A 188 -10.53 14.45 -31.12
C GLU A 188 -9.72 15.11 -29.99
N GLU A 189 -8.83 16.04 -30.33
CA GLU A 189 -7.97 16.76 -29.38
C GLU A 189 -8.76 17.44 -28.27
N GLN A 190 -9.91 18.04 -28.59
CA GLN A 190 -10.77 18.71 -27.60
C GLN A 190 -11.35 17.73 -26.56
N VAL A 191 -11.61 16.49 -26.95
CA VAL A 191 -12.08 15.44 -26.04
C VAL A 191 -10.94 15.02 -25.12
N GLN A 192 -9.72 14.90 -25.63
CA GLN A 192 -8.52 14.62 -24.84
C GLN A 192 -8.28 15.72 -23.80
N GLU A 193 -8.31 16.98 -24.20
CA GLU A 193 -8.13 18.11 -23.31
C GLU A 193 -9.18 18.12 -22.19
N ARG A 194 -10.45 17.85 -22.47
CA ARG A 194 -11.50 17.77 -21.46
C ARG A 194 -11.28 16.64 -20.46
N LEU A 195 -10.90 15.46 -20.93
CA LEU A 195 -10.55 14.32 -20.07
C LEU A 195 -9.40 14.66 -19.14
N ILE A 196 -8.37 15.33 -19.69
CA ILE A 196 -7.22 15.78 -18.94
C ILE A 196 -7.59 16.86 -17.91
N LEU A 197 -8.33 17.87 -18.31
CA LEU A 197 -8.69 19.02 -17.45
C LEU A 197 -9.75 18.67 -16.39
N SER A 198 -10.59 17.69 -16.63
CA SER A 198 -11.73 17.39 -15.75
C SER A 198 -11.33 16.94 -14.33
N ARG A 199 -10.07 16.56 -14.10
CA ARG A 199 -9.59 16.09 -12.77
C ARG A 199 -8.11 16.30 -12.45
N LEU A 200 -7.37 17.02 -13.30
CA LEU A 200 -5.92 17.17 -13.08
C LEU A 200 -5.54 18.14 -11.95
N VAL A 201 -6.48 18.91 -11.43
CA VAL A 201 -6.09 20.05 -10.62
C VAL A 201 -5.79 19.71 -9.18
N ASP A 202 -6.40 18.67 -8.56
CA ASP A 202 -6.22 18.50 -7.11
C ASP A 202 -6.08 17.07 -6.56
N THR A 203 -6.25 16.01 -7.36
CA THR A 203 -6.45 14.67 -6.77
C THR A 203 -5.41 13.63 -7.16
N PHE A 204 -4.96 13.62 -8.40
CA PHE A 204 -4.02 12.62 -8.90
C PHE A 204 -2.65 13.21 -9.21
N SER A 205 -1.60 12.42 -9.03
CA SER A 205 -0.30 12.70 -9.64
C SER A 205 -0.47 12.80 -11.15
N SER A 206 0.33 13.62 -11.83
CA SER A 206 0.24 13.99 -13.25
C SER A 206 0.28 12.83 -14.26
N ARG A 207 0.04 11.61 -13.82
CA ARG A 207 0.05 10.40 -14.66
C ARG A 207 -1.36 9.85 -14.83
N ILE A 208 -1.80 9.81 -16.07
CA ILE A 208 -3.03 9.14 -16.51
C ILE A 208 -2.63 7.89 -17.27
N LEU A 209 -3.11 6.73 -16.85
CA LEU A 209 -2.90 5.46 -17.52
C LEU A 209 -4.10 5.13 -18.42
N TYR A 210 -3.86 4.96 -19.73
CA TYR A 210 -4.84 4.46 -20.69
C TYR A 210 -4.57 3.00 -21.04
N PRO A 211 -5.59 2.15 -21.12
CA PRO A 211 -5.44 0.79 -21.63
C PRO A 211 -5.25 0.74 -23.15
N MET A 212 -4.22 1.28 -23.75
CA MET A 212 -3.81 1.11 -25.16
C MET A 212 -3.48 2.35 -25.98
N LEU A 213 -2.77 3.34 -25.46
CA LEU A 213 -2.20 4.36 -26.33
C LEU A 213 -0.89 4.95 -25.79
N LEU A 214 0.19 4.60 -26.44
CA LEU A 214 1.44 5.35 -26.39
C LEU A 214 1.27 6.59 -27.30
N LEU A 215 1.03 7.75 -26.70
CA LEU A 215 1.21 9.00 -27.40
C LEU A 215 2.58 9.59 -27.02
N SER A 216 3.44 9.72 -28.03
CA SER A 216 4.76 10.34 -27.92
C SER A 216 4.63 11.84 -27.66
N GLY A 217 4.92 12.27 -26.47
CA GLY A 217 5.02 13.68 -26.10
C GLY A 217 4.96 13.82 -24.60
N ASN A 218 6.01 14.23 -23.97
CA ASN A 218 6.32 14.58 -22.56
C ASN A 218 5.33 14.33 -21.41
N HIS A 219 4.24 13.57 -21.60
CA HIS A 219 3.33 13.09 -20.59
C HIS A 219 3.19 11.57 -20.75
N SER A 220 3.67 10.81 -19.80
CA SER A 220 3.56 9.35 -19.81
C SER A 220 2.13 8.94 -19.54
N ILE A 221 1.42 8.53 -20.58
CA ILE A 221 0.12 7.88 -20.48
C ILE A 221 0.39 6.40 -20.68
N ALA A 222 0.18 5.61 -19.64
CA ALA A 222 0.25 4.16 -19.75
C ALA A 222 -1.17 3.58 -19.84
N VAL A 223 -1.30 2.64 -20.74
CA VAL A 223 -2.56 1.98 -21.06
C VAL A 223 -2.37 0.50 -20.81
N VAL A 224 -3.20 -0.10 -19.98
CA VAL A 224 -3.28 -1.54 -19.73
C VAL A 224 -4.48 -2.14 -20.43
#